data_a53012da3ddceb5b59b7a11adf2a808b
#
_entry.id   a53012da3ddceb5b59b7a11adf2a808b
#
_cell.length_a   1.000
_cell.length_b   1.000
_cell.length_c   1.000
_cell.angle_alpha   90.00
_cell.angle_beta   90.00
_cell.angle_gamma   90.00
#
_symmetry.space_group_name_H-M   'P 1'
#
loop_
_entity.id
_entity.type
_entity.pdbx_description
1 polymer ?
#
loop_
_entity_poly.entity_id
_entity_poly.type
_entity_poly.pdbx_seq_one_letter_code
_entity_poly.pdbx_strand_id
1 'polypeptide(L)'
;NKDREQGQEEVVESSFDETALEDTAETKIKTNTETEIGEGAEVPESISPKDEKPEKAPGLSRSRRIFRKVLVWLVVIALAFAAGFFVDAYLRYIPTLDKLTERTNQVSEAMLEVDELEAEISRLSTFEETNQILVEENQSLETHLRVLSARSAVADTRLAVVQDNIPEAKLAVSKVESTLEDLVSMLTEDQVEVVENMQQRLELIKVELEEDTFSALSDLEVLSSKLSGLENILFATP
;
A
#
# COMPACT_ATOMS: atom_id res chain seq x y z
N ASN A 1 37.98 46.92 -5.66
CA ASN A 1 37.28 46.52 -6.88
C ASN A 1 36.50 45.25 -6.55
N LYS A 2 35.33 45.50 -6.40
CA LYS A 2 34.06 44.83 -6.60
C LYS A 2 34.02 44.16 -7.96
N ASP A 3 33.74 42.87 -7.97
CA ASP A 3 32.84 42.35 -8.97
C ASP A 3 32.11 41.12 -8.36
N ARG A 4 30.83 41.29 -8.29
CA ARG A 4 29.81 40.30 -8.00
C ARG A 4 29.62 39.45 -9.26
N GLU A 5 29.79 38.15 -9.18
CA GLU A 5 29.12 37.23 -10.09
C GLU A 5 28.00 36.50 -9.41
N GLN A 6 26.82 36.80 -9.86
CA GLN A 6 25.56 36.13 -9.55
C GLN A 6 25.55 34.82 -10.34
N GLY A 7 25.64 33.70 -9.65
CA GLY A 7 25.30 32.39 -10.22
C GLY A 7 23.80 32.21 -10.17
N GLN A 8 23.21 32.06 -11.35
CA GLN A 8 21.80 31.69 -11.54
C GLN A 8 21.54 30.30 -11.01
N GLU A 9 20.57 30.22 -10.11
CA GLU A 9 19.86 28.98 -9.78
C GLU A 9 18.99 28.59 -10.97
N GLU A 10 19.40 27.57 -11.69
CA GLU A 10 18.59 26.90 -12.70
C GLU A 10 17.62 25.94 -11.99
N VAL A 11 16.40 26.44 -11.80
CA VAL A 11 15.27 25.62 -11.33
C VAL A 11 14.89 24.69 -12.47
N VAL A 12 15.26 23.44 -12.38
CA VAL A 12 14.76 22.37 -13.24
C VAL A 12 13.34 22.02 -12.79
N GLU A 13 12.38 22.66 -13.44
CA GLU A 13 10.97 22.29 -13.42
C GLU A 13 10.80 20.96 -14.16
N SER A 14 10.77 19.85 -13.44
CA SER A 14 10.35 18.58 -14.00
C SER A 14 8.83 18.59 -14.14
N SER A 15 8.36 18.86 -15.35
CA SER A 15 6.99 18.65 -15.77
C SER A 15 6.67 17.15 -15.68
N PHE A 16 5.91 16.76 -14.66
CA PHE A 16 5.25 15.47 -14.61
C PHE A 16 4.13 15.46 -15.65
N ASP A 17 4.30 14.66 -16.67
CA ASP A 17 3.33 14.39 -17.73
C ASP A 17 2.23 13.49 -17.16
N GLU A 18 1.11 14.13 -16.78
CA GLU A 18 -0.12 13.48 -16.28
C GLU A 18 -1.03 13.16 -17.45
N THR A 19 -0.67 12.17 -18.26
CA THR A 19 -1.59 11.61 -19.25
C THR A 19 -1.33 10.12 -19.44
N ALA A 20 -2.16 9.31 -18.85
CA ALA A 20 -2.66 8.03 -19.34
C ALA A 20 -3.04 7.09 -18.21
N LEU A 21 -4.30 7.09 -17.80
CA LEU A 21 -5.02 5.93 -17.30
C LEU A 21 -6.52 6.27 -17.16
N GLU A 22 -7.15 6.62 -18.27
CA GLU A 22 -8.58 6.37 -18.49
C GLU A 22 -8.66 5.19 -19.46
N ASP A 23 -8.92 4.03 -18.96
CA ASP A 23 -9.81 3.07 -19.64
C ASP A 23 -10.04 1.84 -18.75
N THR A 24 -11.28 1.35 -18.86
CA THR A 24 -11.77 0.07 -18.39
C THR A 24 -12.33 -0.02 -16.96
N ALA A 25 -13.64 0.15 -16.85
CA ALA A 25 -14.60 -0.92 -16.57
C ALA A 25 -16.03 -0.41 -16.35
N GLU A 26 -16.74 -0.11 -17.42
CA GLU A 26 -18.21 -0.15 -17.40
C GLU A 26 -18.68 -1.62 -17.31
N THR A 27 -18.90 -2.08 -16.11
CA THR A 27 -19.66 -3.32 -15.91
C THR A 27 -21.14 -2.99 -15.91
N LYS A 28 -21.75 -3.18 -17.08
CA LYS A 28 -23.22 -3.18 -17.26
C LYS A 28 -23.85 -4.29 -16.44
N ILE A 29 -24.44 -3.93 -15.31
CA ILE A 29 -25.42 -4.77 -14.62
C ILE A 29 -26.73 -4.65 -15.41
N LYS A 30 -27.01 -5.68 -16.22
CA LYS A 30 -28.33 -5.87 -16.82
C LYS A 30 -29.27 -6.41 -15.76
N THR A 31 -30.14 -5.56 -15.26
CA THR A 31 -31.33 -5.98 -14.51
C THR A 31 -32.39 -6.43 -15.51
N ASN A 32 -32.53 -7.73 -15.66
CA ASN A 32 -33.69 -8.32 -16.33
C ASN A 32 -34.85 -8.32 -15.36
N THR A 33 -35.78 -7.40 -15.56
CA THR A 33 -37.14 -7.51 -15.01
C THR A 33 -38.05 -7.81 -16.20
N GLU A 34 -38.26 -9.08 -16.42
CA GLU A 34 -39.30 -9.59 -17.31
C GLU A 34 -40.62 -9.59 -16.55
N THR A 35 -41.48 -8.62 -16.84
CA THR A 35 -42.89 -8.63 -16.43
C THR A 35 -43.65 -9.13 -17.64
N GLU A 36 -44.05 -10.38 -17.58
CA GLU A 36 -44.99 -10.99 -18.51
C GLU A 36 -46.39 -10.42 -18.25
N ILE A 37 -46.87 -9.58 -19.16
CA ILE A 37 -48.28 -9.18 -19.25
C ILE A 37 -48.91 -10.07 -20.31
N GLY A 38 -49.67 -11.06 -19.85
CA GLY A 38 -50.50 -11.87 -20.71
C GLY A 38 -51.74 -11.08 -21.15
N GLU A 39 -51.74 -10.75 -22.41
CA GLU A 39 -52.86 -10.22 -23.18
C GLU A 39 -53.75 -11.39 -23.62
N GLY A 40 -55.03 -11.34 -23.27
CA GLY A 40 -56.02 -12.29 -23.69
C GLY A 40 -57.37 -11.63 -23.74
N ALA A 41 -57.58 -10.84 -24.76
CA ALA A 41 -58.87 -10.34 -25.15
C ALA A 41 -59.66 -11.39 -25.94
N GLU A 42 -60.81 -11.70 -25.52
CA GLU A 42 -61.86 -12.12 -26.45
C GLU A 42 -63.25 -11.71 -25.92
N VAL A 43 -63.85 -10.82 -26.67
CA VAL A 43 -65.29 -10.46 -26.62
C VAL A 43 -66.03 -11.39 -27.61
N PRO A 44 -67.15 -11.91 -27.25
CA PRO A 44 -68.22 -11.96 -28.24
C PRO A 44 -69.54 -11.31 -27.79
N GLU A 45 -69.99 -10.55 -28.70
CA GLU A 45 -71.25 -10.04 -29.09
C GLU A 45 -72.50 -10.64 -28.42
N SER A 46 -73.36 -9.67 -28.00
CA SER A 46 -74.79 -9.50 -28.42
C SER A 46 -75.66 -10.74 -28.54
N ILE A 47 -76.65 -10.84 -27.66
CA ILE A 47 -78.02 -11.14 -28.05
C ILE A 47 -79.01 -10.51 -27.02
N SER A 48 -79.86 -9.60 -27.46
CA SER A 48 -81.06 -9.06 -26.82
C SER A 48 -82.22 -9.75 -27.42
N PRO A 49 -83.46 -9.50 -27.01
CA PRO A 49 -84.17 -9.61 -25.74
C PRO A 49 -85.30 -10.63 -25.78
N LYS A 50 -85.75 -11.10 -24.65
CA LYS A 50 -87.11 -11.62 -24.62
C LYS A 50 -87.83 -11.28 -23.30
N ASP A 51 -88.88 -10.52 -23.42
CA ASP A 51 -89.90 -10.24 -22.44
C ASP A 51 -90.43 -11.52 -21.83
N GLU A 52 -90.48 -11.61 -20.51
CA GLU A 52 -91.50 -12.36 -19.82
C GLU A 52 -91.90 -11.69 -18.53
N LYS A 53 -93.19 -11.54 -18.38
CA LYS A 53 -93.95 -10.81 -17.41
C LYS A 53 -93.91 -11.44 -16.02
N PRO A 54 -94.29 -10.72 -14.96
CA PRO A 54 -93.93 -10.99 -13.59
C PRO A 54 -94.84 -11.98 -12.91
N GLU A 55 -94.32 -12.97 -12.30
CA GLU A 55 -95.02 -13.79 -11.35
C GLU A 55 -94.71 -13.34 -9.92
N LYS A 56 -95.75 -12.92 -9.21
CA LYS A 56 -95.75 -12.45 -7.85
C LYS A 56 -95.43 -13.63 -6.91
N ALA A 57 -94.33 -13.65 -6.26
CA ALA A 57 -94.04 -14.51 -5.08
C ALA A 57 -94.09 -13.69 -3.81
N PRO A 58 -94.76 -14.17 -2.80
CA PRO A 58 -95.00 -13.42 -1.56
C PRO A 58 -93.91 -13.58 -0.53
N GLY A 59 -93.64 -12.49 0.12
CA GLY A 59 -93.20 -12.61 1.52
C GLY A 59 -91.72 -12.67 1.85
N LEU A 60 -90.89 -11.71 1.39
CA LEU A 60 -89.48 -11.58 1.82
C LEU A 60 -89.12 -10.24 2.50
N SER A 61 -90.05 -9.59 3.16
CA SER A 61 -89.79 -8.28 3.75
C SER A 61 -89.13 -8.31 5.17
N ARG A 62 -89.27 -9.41 5.86
CA ARG A 62 -88.62 -9.57 7.23
C ARG A 62 -87.19 -10.03 7.13
N SER A 63 -86.81 -10.90 6.23
CA SER A 63 -85.48 -11.42 6.02
C SER A 63 -84.50 -10.30 5.55
N ARG A 64 -84.94 -9.38 4.68
CA ARG A 64 -84.09 -8.27 4.23
C ARG A 64 -83.66 -7.31 5.35
N ARG A 65 -84.50 -7.09 6.38
CA ARG A 65 -84.10 -6.23 7.52
C ARG A 65 -83.11 -6.88 8.47
N ILE A 66 -83.23 -8.19 8.64
CA ILE A 66 -82.27 -8.95 9.42
C ILE A 66 -80.92 -9.05 8.72
N PHE A 67 -80.98 -9.34 7.41
CA PHE A 67 -79.78 -9.42 6.57
C PHE A 67 -79.03 -8.07 6.50
N ARG A 68 -79.70 -6.95 6.41
CA ARG A 68 -79.06 -5.63 6.49
C ARG A 68 -78.41 -5.37 7.82
N LYS A 69 -79.04 -5.77 8.92
CA LYS A 69 -78.41 -5.63 10.27
C LYS A 69 -77.20 -6.52 10.43
N VAL A 70 -77.22 -7.77 9.96
CA VAL A 70 -76.09 -8.69 9.97
C VAL A 70 -74.99 -8.18 9.09
N LEU A 71 -75.31 -7.65 7.87
CA LEU A 71 -74.31 -7.08 6.96
C LEU A 71 -73.60 -5.86 7.56
N VAL A 72 -74.36 -4.96 8.22
CA VAL A 72 -73.76 -3.80 8.92
C VAL A 72 -72.81 -4.24 10.06
N TRP A 73 -73.22 -5.23 10.84
CA TRP A 73 -72.44 -5.80 11.91
C TRP A 73 -71.14 -6.45 11.36
N LEU A 74 -71.19 -7.14 10.23
CA LEU A 74 -70.08 -7.78 9.58
C LEU A 74 -69.10 -6.72 9.04
N VAL A 75 -69.59 -5.62 8.50
CA VAL A 75 -68.77 -4.48 8.07
C VAL A 75 -68.09 -3.80 9.26
N VAL A 76 -68.77 -3.63 10.38
CA VAL A 76 -68.16 -3.06 11.59
C VAL A 76 -67.05 -3.95 12.14
N ILE A 77 -67.28 -5.28 12.16
CA ILE A 77 -66.27 -6.26 12.60
C ILE A 77 -65.05 -6.24 11.64
N ALA A 78 -65.29 -6.19 10.30
CA ALA A 78 -64.22 -6.11 9.32
C ALA A 78 -63.40 -4.83 9.45
N LEU A 79 -64.05 -3.69 9.70
CA LEU A 79 -63.39 -2.41 9.96
C LEU A 79 -62.56 -2.43 11.26
N ALA A 80 -63.11 -3.01 12.32
CA ALA A 80 -62.36 -3.17 13.59
C ALA A 80 -61.14 -4.08 13.44
N PHE A 81 -61.27 -5.16 12.65
CA PHE A 81 -60.17 -6.07 12.34
C PHE A 81 -59.10 -5.38 11.48
N ALA A 82 -59.52 -4.64 10.45
CA ALA A 82 -58.62 -3.85 9.60
C ALA A 82 -57.88 -2.79 10.43
N ALA A 83 -58.60 -2.06 11.29
CA ALA A 83 -57.94 -1.07 12.17
C ALA A 83 -56.93 -1.72 13.12
N GLY A 84 -57.27 -2.87 13.73
CA GLY A 84 -56.34 -3.62 14.60
C GLY A 84 -55.09 -4.11 13.85
N PHE A 85 -55.29 -4.62 12.62
CA PHE A 85 -54.20 -5.06 11.76
C PHE A 85 -53.28 -3.89 11.35
N PHE A 86 -53.84 -2.76 11.00
CA PHE A 86 -53.08 -1.55 10.66
C PHE A 86 -52.28 -1.03 11.85
N VAL A 87 -52.84 -1.03 13.04
CA VAL A 87 -52.15 -0.60 14.26
C VAL A 87 -51.01 -1.56 14.60
N ASP A 88 -51.21 -2.87 14.53
CA ASP A 88 -50.14 -3.86 14.79
C ASP A 88 -49.02 -3.77 13.73
N ALA A 89 -49.36 -3.65 12.47
CA ALA A 89 -48.41 -3.45 11.39
C ALA A 89 -47.61 -2.14 11.57
N TYR A 90 -48.27 -1.05 11.94
CA TYR A 90 -47.62 0.24 12.14
C TYR A 90 -46.67 0.23 13.36
N LEU A 91 -47.10 -0.36 14.48
CA LEU A 91 -46.29 -0.42 15.69
C LEU A 91 -45.11 -1.40 15.62
N ARG A 92 -45.18 -2.46 14.81
CA ARG A 92 -44.15 -3.45 14.66
C ARG A 92 -43.21 -3.20 13.48
N TYR A 93 -43.73 -2.73 12.35
CA TYR A 93 -42.97 -2.63 11.10
C TYR A 93 -42.09 -1.40 11.03
N ILE A 94 -42.56 -0.24 11.52
CA ILE A 94 -41.80 1.01 11.48
C ILE A 94 -40.50 0.91 12.33
N PRO A 95 -40.55 0.50 13.60
CA PRO A 95 -39.34 0.44 14.40
C PRO A 95 -38.33 -0.63 13.93
N THR A 96 -38.77 -1.65 13.16
CA THR A 96 -37.84 -2.62 12.56
C THR A 96 -37.14 -2.07 11.33
N LEU A 97 -37.82 -1.22 10.53
CA LEU A 97 -37.21 -0.53 9.40
C LEU A 97 -36.16 0.50 9.86
N ASP A 98 -36.45 1.25 10.91
CA ASP A 98 -35.50 2.22 11.48
C ASP A 98 -34.24 1.51 12.00
N LYS A 99 -34.40 0.38 12.69
CA LYS A 99 -33.27 -0.44 13.13
C LYS A 99 -32.47 -1.06 12.00
N LEU A 100 -33.11 -1.47 10.92
CA LEU A 100 -32.42 -1.97 9.74
C LEU A 100 -31.61 -0.85 9.05
N THR A 101 -32.21 0.33 8.92
CA THR A 101 -31.53 1.51 8.35
C THR A 101 -30.33 1.90 9.22
N GLU A 102 -30.51 1.95 10.54
CA GLU A 102 -29.43 2.24 11.48
C GLU A 102 -28.28 1.19 11.40
N ARG A 103 -28.64 -0.10 11.31
CA ARG A 103 -27.63 -1.16 11.14
C ARG A 103 -26.92 -1.08 9.81
N THR A 104 -27.64 -0.74 8.73
CA THR A 104 -27.04 -0.56 7.42
C THR A 104 -26.07 0.62 7.42
N ASN A 105 -26.43 1.72 8.08
CA ASN A 105 -25.53 2.88 8.25
C ASN A 105 -24.30 2.54 9.08
N GLN A 106 -24.47 1.80 10.20
CA GLN A 106 -23.33 1.33 11.01
C GLN A 106 -22.38 0.40 10.23
N VAL A 107 -22.91 -0.50 9.39
CA VAL A 107 -22.10 -1.36 8.53
C VAL A 107 -21.38 -0.54 7.47
N SER A 108 -22.06 0.44 6.86
CA SER A 108 -21.43 1.34 5.88
C SER A 108 -20.32 2.18 6.50
N GLU A 109 -20.53 2.70 7.70
CA GLU A 109 -19.51 3.47 8.44
C GLU A 109 -18.31 2.58 8.82
N ALA A 110 -18.57 1.37 9.32
CA ALA A 110 -17.51 0.40 9.61
C ALA A 110 -16.72 -0.04 8.36
N MET A 111 -17.39 -0.15 7.19
CA MET A 111 -16.70 -0.43 5.92
C MET A 111 -15.77 0.71 5.52
N LEU A 112 -16.20 1.95 5.66
CA LEU A 112 -15.36 3.12 5.36
C LEU A 112 -14.13 3.17 6.31
N GLU A 113 -14.31 2.85 7.58
CA GLU A 113 -13.21 2.76 8.54
C GLU A 113 -12.22 1.64 8.19
N VAL A 114 -12.73 0.49 7.73
CA VAL A 114 -11.86 -0.61 7.24
C VAL A 114 -11.07 -0.18 6.01
N ASP A 115 -11.72 0.45 5.03
CA ASP A 115 -11.04 0.95 3.82
C ASP A 115 -9.96 1.98 4.15
N GLU A 116 -10.21 2.87 5.11
CA GLU A 116 -9.24 3.86 5.60
C GLU A 116 -8.05 3.17 6.29
N LEU A 117 -8.31 2.19 7.16
CA LEU A 117 -7.27 1.41 7.84
C LEU A 117 -6.44 0.59 6.85
N GLU A 118 -7.05 -0.02 5.84
CA GLU A 118 -6.34 -0.75 4.78
C GLU A 118 -5.43 0.18 3.97
N ALA A 119 -5.89 1.38 3.65
CA ALA A 119 -5.09 2.39 2.98
C ALA A 119 -3.90 2.84 3.86
N GLU A 120 -4.11 3.00 5.17
CA GLU A 120 -3.05 3.34 6.10
C GLU A 120 -2.02 2.22 6.27
N ILE A 121 -2.46 0.96 6.37
CA ILE A 121 -1.59 -0.21 6.40
C ILE A 121 -0.74 -0.29 5.13
N SER A 122 -1.32 -0.08 3.97
CA SER A 122 -0.59 -0.05 2.69
C SER A 122 0.47 1.05 2.67
N ARG A 123 0.13 2.23 3.17
CA ARG A 123 1.09 3.35 3.28
C ARG A 123 2.23 3.05 4.25
N LEU A 124 1.92 2.49 5.42
CA LEU A 124 2.92 2.10 6.41
C LEU A 124 3.86 1.02 5.87
N SER A 125 3.33 0.01 5.17
CA SER A 125 4.13 -1.02 4.51
C SER A 125 5.12 -0.42 3.50
N THR A 126 4.69 0.56 2.70
CA THR A 126 5.58 1.27 1.76
C THR A 126 6.67 2.07 2.49
N PHE A 127 6.33 2.69 3.62
CA PHE A 127 7.34 3.38 4.44
C PHE A 127 8.35 2.41 5.07
N GLU A 128 7.89 1.24 5.52
CA GLU A 128 8.78 0.21 6.08
C GLU A 128 9.75 -0.29 5.01
N GLU A 129 9.27 -0.59 3.81
CA GLU A 129 10.10 -0.97 2.67
C GLU A 129 11.13 0.12 2.32
N THR A 130 10.67 1.38 2.24
CA THR A 130 11.55 2.52 1.97
C THR A 130 12.61 2.69 3.06
N ASN A 131 12.24 2.55 4.32
CA ASN A 131 13.19 2.63 5.44
C ASN A 131 14.23 1.50 5.38
N GLN A 132 13.81 0.30 5.00
CA GLN A 132 14.73 -0.82 4.85
C GLN A 132 15.74 -0.56 3.73
N ILE A 133 15.30 -0.08 2.57
CA ILE A 133 16.18 0.32 1.45
C ILE A 133 17.16 1.40 1.90
N LEU A 134 16.68 2.43 2.61
CA LEU A 134 17.54 3.51 3.10
C LEU A 134 18.59 3.01 4.13
N VAL A 135 18.25 2.04 4.96
CA VAL A 135 19.19 1.41 5.89
C VAL A 135 20.27 0.65 5.13
N GLU A 136 19.90 -0.14 4.12
CA GLU A 136 20.82 -0.89 3.27
C GLU A 136 21.74 0.05 2.47
N GLU A 137 21.20 1.12 1.89
CA GLU A 137 21.98 2.15 1.19
C GLU A 137 22.96 2.84 2.14
N ASN A 138 22.55 3.21 3.35
CA ASN A 138 23.43 3.83 4.34
C ASN A 138 24.58 2.90 4.74
N GLN A 139 24.29 1.60 4.97
CA GLN A 139 25.32 0.62 5.27
C GLN A 139 26.31 0.46 4.10
N SER A 140 25.80 0.42 2.88
CA SER A 140 26.64 0.37 1.67
C SER A 140 27.54 1.60 1.55
N LEU A 141 26.97 2.80 1.73
CA LEU A 141 27.73 4.05 1.70
C LEU A 141 28.79 4.10 2.81
N GLU A 142 28.48 3.65 4.02
CA GLU A 142 29.43 3.61 5.13
C GLU A 142 30.59 2.66 4.81
N THR A 143 30.30 1.48 4.28
CA THR A 143 31.32 0.52 3.84
C THR A 143 32.19 1.13 2.75
N HIS A 144 31.61 1.83 1.77
CA HIS A 144 32.36 2.52 0.71
C HIS A 144 33.29 3.60 1.27
N LEU A 145 32.80 4.42 2.19
CA LEU A 145 33.61 5.43 2.86
C LEU A 145 34.79 4.81 3.63
N ARG A 146 34.60 3.65 4.26
CA ARG A 146 35.70 2.91 4.94
C ARG A 146 36.73 2.42 3.95
N VAL A 147 36.32 1.83 2.82
CA VAL A 147 37.27 1.39 1.78
C VAL A 147 38.07 2.56 1.21
N LEU A 148 37.40 3.68 0.91
CA LEU A 148 38.07 4.90 0.43
C LEU A 148 39.03 5.48 1.49
N SER A 149 38.66 5.44 2.78
CA SER A 149 39.51 5.87 3.88
C SER A 149 40.78 4.99 3.99
N ALA A 150 40.63 3.67 3.85
CA ALA A 150 41.77 2.74 3.83
C ALA A 150 42.72 3.04 2.64
N ARG A 151 42.12 3.25 1.42
CA ARG A 151 42.91 3.61 0.23
C ARG A 151 43.68 4.93 0.41
N SER A 152 43.01 5.95 0.95
CA SER A 152 43.66 7.22 1.27
C SER A 152 44.79 7.04 2.25
N ALA A 153 44.58 6.27 3.34
CA ALA A 153 45.65 6.02 4.33
C ALA A 153 46.82 5.22 3.75
N VAL A 154 46.59 4.27 2.83
CA VAL A 154 47.68 3.58 2.08
C VAL A 154 48.45 4.55 1.21
N ALA A 155 47.75 5.47 0.51
CA ALA A 155 48.41 6.50 -0.31
C ALA A 155 49.22 7.47 0.56
N ASP A 156 48.69 7.87 1.73
CA ASP A 156 49.41 8.70 2.70
C ASP A 156 50.67 7.97 3.22
N THR A 157 50.58 6.66 3.51
CA THR A 157 51.71 5.82 3.92
C THR A 157 52.78 5.81 2.83
N ARG A 158 52.40 5.55 1.58
CA ARG A 158 53.35 5.55 0.44
C ARG A 158 54.03 6.89 0.26
N LEU A 159 53.28 7.99 0.39
CA LEU A 159 53.84 9.33 0.30
C LEU A 159 54.87 9.58 1.42
N ALA A 160 54.57 9.21 2.65
CA ALA A 160 55.43 9.36 3.80
C ALA A 160 56.73 8.54 3.64
N VAL A 161 56.63 7.29 3.13
CA VAL A 161 57.79 6.45 2.84
C VAL A 161 58.69 7.06 1.75
N VAL A 162 58.10 7.56 0.66
CA VAL A 162 58.86 8.23 -0.43
C VAL A 162 59.55 9.50 0.07
N GLN A 163 58.97 10.17 1.08
CA GLN A 163 59.56 11.35 1.72
C GLN A 163 60.57 11.02 2.83
N ASP A 164 60.87 9.73 3.05
CA ASP A 164 61.73 9.23 4.13
C ASP A 164 61.22 9.63 5.54
N ASN A 165 59.91 9.86 5.67
CA ASN A 165 59.24 10.20 6.92
C ASN A 165 58.63 8.96 7.58
N ILE A 166 59.51 8.10 8.14
CA ILE A 166 59.09 6.83 8.74
C ILE A 166 58.09 7.01 9.90
N PRO A 167 58.21 8.03 10.80
CA PRO A 167 57.22 8.25 11.84
C PRO A 167 55.81 8.51 11.29
N GLU A 168 55.68 9.30 10.26
CA GLU A 168 54.42 9.59 9.57
C GLU A 168 53.88 8.34 8.87
N ALA A 169 54.76 7.57 8.20
CA ALA A 169 54.37 6.29 7.58
C ALA A 169 53.76 5.31 8.60
N LYS A 170 54.37 5.18 9.79
CA LYS A 170 53.85 4.33 10.87
C LYS A 170 52.49 4.80 11.36
N LEU A 171 52.26 6.09 11.49
CA LEU A 171 50.98 6.64 11.88
C LEU A 171 49.90 6.36 10.82
N ALA A 172 50.25 6.52 9.56
CA ALA A 172 49.35 6.23 8.46
C ALA A 172 48.99 4.72 8.36
N VAL A 173 49.99 3.83 8.58
CA VAL A 173 49.75 2.37 8.65
C VAL A 173 48.81 2.00 9.79
N SER A 174 48.96 2.60 10.97
CA SER A 174 48.02 2.37 12.07
C SER A 174 46.57 2.81 11.73
N LYS A 175 46.43 3.84 10.92
CA LYS A 175 45.13 4.26 10.41
C LYS A 175 44.53 3.26 9.40
N VAL A 176 45.41 2.67 8.53
CA VAL A 176 44.99 1.58 7.63
C VAL A 176 44.46 0.40 8.45
N GLU A 177 45.23 -0.01 9.45
CA GLU A 177 44.87 -1.12 10.33
C GLU A 177 43.51 -0.94 10.99
N SER A 178 43.31 0.18 11.69
CA SER A 178 42.04 0.51 12.33
C SER A 178 40.89 0.52 11.32
N THR A 179 41.11 1.03 10.10
CA THR A 179 40.06 1.07 9.07
C THR A 179 39.74 -0.32 8.52
N LEU A 180 40.75 -1.22 8.39
CA LEU A 180 40.52 -2.61 7.99
C LEU A 180 39.80 -3.41 9.09
N GLU A 181 40.07 -3.15 10.36
CA GLU A 181 39.34 -3.75 11.49
C GLU A 181 37.88 -3.34 11.48
N ASP A 182 37.57 -2.05 11.26
CA ASP A 182 36.22 -1.55 11.13
C ASP A 182 35.48 -2.23 9.97
N LEU A 183 36.14 -2.43 8.81
CA LEU A 183 35.58 -3.08 7.64
C LEU A 183 35.15 -4.53 7.90
N VAL A 184 35.90 -5.30 8.67
CA VAL A 184 35.59 -6.71 8.98
C VAL A 184 34.15 -6.83 9.55
N SER A 185 33.75 -5.88 10.37
CA SER A 185 32.41 -5.90 10.99
C SER A 185 31.24 -5.62 10.01
N MET A 186 31.55 -5.13 8.81
CA MET A 186 30.55 -4.69 7.80
C MET A 186 30.47 -5.62 6.59
N LEU A 187 31.35 -6.62 6.51
CA LEU A 187 31.54 -7.49 5.34
C LEU A 187 30.94 -8.87 5.55
N THR A 188 30.65 -9.55 4.44
CA THR A 188 30.27 -10.96 4.42
C THR A 188 31.49 -11.87 4.68
N GLU A 189 31.23 -13.11 5.10
CA GLU A 189 32.30 -14.08 5.46
C GLU A 189 33.36 -14.25 4.35
N ASP A 190 32.93 -14.36 3.08
CA ASP A 190 33.83 -14.48 1.92
C ASP A 190 34.69 -13.21 1.72
N GLN A 191 34.15 -12.04 2.03
CA GLN A 191 34.85 -10.74 1.91
C GLN A 191 35.82 -10.50 3.09
N VAL A 192 35.48 -11.02 4.28
CA VAL A 192 36.32 -10.94 5.47
C VAL A 192 37.67 -11.64 5.22
N GLU A 193 37.72 -12.82 4.58
CA GLU A 193 38.96 -13.50 4.22
C GLU A 193 39.91 -12.61 3.39
N VAL A 194 39.33 -11.81 2.47
CA VAL A 194 40.12 -10.87 1.66
C VAL A 194 40.75 -9.78 2.53
N VAL A 195 40.00 -9.25 3.49
CA VAL A 195 40.50 -8.22 4.43
C VAL A 195 41.52 -8.78 5.40
N GLU A 196 41.33 -9.99 5.93
CA GLU A 196 42.31 -10.67 6.78
C GLU A 196 43.66 -10.88 6.07
N ASN A 197 43.63 -11.24 4.79
CA ASN A 197 44.83 -11.32 3.97
C ASN A 197 45.52 -9.94 3.79
N MET A 198 44.73 -8.84 3.76
CA MET A 198 45.30 -7.48 3.74
C MET A 198 45.93 -7.10 5.09
N GLN A 199 45.30 -7.47 6.21
CA GLN A 199 45.85 -7.25 7.56
C GLN A 199 47.16 -8.00 7.76
N GLN A 200 47.26 -9.27 7.33
CA GLN A 200 48.50 -10.02 7.37
C GLN A 200 49.63 -9.34 6.59
N ARG A 201 49.34 -8.79 5.41
CA ARG A 201 50.31 -8.03 4.63
C ARG A 201 50.68 -6.72 5.31
N LEU A 202 49.75 -6.07 5.98
CA LEU A 202 50.01 -4.84 6.72
C LEU A 202 50.99 -5.06 7.86
N GLU A 203 50.93 -6.23 8.52
CA GLU A 203 51.93 -6.62 9.53
C GLU A 203 53.34 -6.74 8.95
N LEU A 204 53.49 -7.27 7.70
CA LEU A 204 54.78 -7.32 7.01
C LEU A 204 55.28 -5.90 6.71
N ILE A 205 54.39 -5.03 6.18
CA ILE A 205 54.73 -3.63 5.89
C ILE A 205 55.25 -2.90 7.13
N LYS A 206 54.68 -3.16 8.34
CA LYS A 206 55.14 -2.55 9.59
C LYS A 206 56.62 -2.90 9.89
N VAL A 207 57.02 -4.15 9.65
CA VAL A 207 58.42 -4.59 9.83
C VAL A 207 59.31 -3.99 8.74
N GLU A 208 58.89 -4.03 7.49
CA GLU A 208 59.62 -3.55 6.33
C GLU A 208 59.89 -2.04 6.36
N LEU A 209 58.97 -1.26 6.96
CA LEU A 209 59.18 0.18 7.17
C LEU A 209 60.45 0.51 8.01
N GLU A 210 60.93 -0.44 8.83
CA GLU A 210 62.12 -0.27 9.64
C GLU A 210 63.36 -0.84 8.97
N GLU A 211 63.20 -1.91 8.17
CA GLU A 211 64.30 -2.71 7.63
C GLU A 211 64.61 -2.42 6.15
N ASP A 212 63.54 -2.30 5.32
CA ASP A 212 63.62 -2.13 3.87
C ASP A 212 62.42 -1.36 3.30
N THR A 213 62.59 -0.06 3.18
CA THR A 213 61.57 0.84 2.65
C THR A 213 61.14 0.52 1.21
N PHE A 214 62.05 -0.13 0.41
CA PHE A 214 61.72 -0.53 -0.96
C PHE A 214 60.69 -1.68 -0.96
N SER A 215 60.92 -2.69 -0.11
CA SER A 215 59.96 -3.79 0.08
C SER A 215 58.63 -3.27 0.61
N ALA A 216 58.66 -2.38 1.60
CA ALA A 216 57.43 -1.74 2.13
C ALA A 216 56.65 -1.02 1.04
N LEU A 217 57.26 -0.27 0.12
CA LEU A 217 56.60 0.37 -1.01
C LEU A 217 55.95 -0.65 -1.98
N SER A 218 56.65 -1.75 -2.27
CA SER A 218 56.11 -2.83 -3.12
C SER A 218 54.88 -3.48 -2.49
N ASP A 219 54.90 -3.74 -1.19
CA ASP A 219 53.80 -4.35 -0.45
C ASP A 219 52.61 -3.39 -0.28
N LEU A 220 52.85 -2.09 -0.12
CA LEU A 220 51.85 -1.05 -0.15
C LEU A 220 51.16 -0.96 -1.52
N GLU A 221 51.87 -1.17 -2.64
CA GLU A 221 51.28 -1.23 -3.98
C GLU A 221 50.32 -2.42 -4.12
N VAL A 222 50.75 -3.59 -3.64
CA VAL A 222 49.87 -4.79 -3.63
C VAL A 222 48.68 -4.57 -2.75
N LEU A 223 48.81 -3.94 -1.58
CA LEU A 223 47.69 -3.62 -0.68
C LEU A 223 46.72 -2.65 -1.34
N SER A 224 47.23 -1.62 -2.01
CA SER A 224 46.40 -0.67 -2.79
C SER A 224 45.61 -1.36 -3.90
N SER A 225 46.24 -2.30 -4.61
CA SER A 225 45.59 -3.10 -5.68
C SER A 225 44.50 -3.99 -5.10
N LYS A 226 44.75 -4.65 -3.96
CA LYS A 226 43.73 -5.49 -3.27
C LYS A 226 42.55 -4.66 -2.77
N LEU A 227 42.77 -3.47 -2.21
CA LEU A 227 41.71 -2.54 -1.82
C LEU A 227 40.85 -2.09 -3.03
N SER A 228 41.47 -1.82 -4.17
CA SER A 228 40.77 -1.50 -5.40
C SER A 228 39.96 -2.71 -5.92
N GLY A 229 40.51 -3.92 -5.77
CA GLY A 229 39.77 -5.15 -6.08
C GLY A 229 38.56 -5.36 -5.18
N LEU A 230 38.69 -5.12 -3.89
CA LEU A 230 37.59 -5.18 -2.92
C LEU A 230 36.52 -4.14 -3.23
N GLU A 231 36.91 -2.91 -3.55
CA GLU A 231 35.97 -1.85 -3.98
C GLU A 231 35.14 -2.27 -5.19
N ASN A 232 35.80 -2.86 -6.18
CA ASN A 232 35.10 -3.36 -7.37
C ASN A 232 34.14 -4.52 -7.06
N ILE A 233 34.48 -5.41 -6.13
CA ILE A 233 33.60 -6.51 -5.71
C ILE A 233 32.37 -5.96 -4.98
N LEU A 234 32.55 -4.96 -4.12
CA LEU A 234 31.49 -4.41 -3.29
C LEU A 234 30.55 -3.46 -4.05
N PHE A 235 31.08 -2.69 -5.01
CA PHE A 235 30.37 -1.55 -5.60
C PHE A 235 30.36 -1.55 -7.14
N ALA A 236 30.90 -2.59 -7.80
CA ALA A 236 30.68 -2.76 -9.23
C ALA A 236 29.18 -3.01 -9.45
N THR A 237 28.49 -2.01 -10.00
CA THR A 237 27.13 -2.18 -10.53
C THR A 237 27.15 -3.26 -11.61
N PRO A 238 26.26 -4.28 -11.52
CA PRO A 238 26.17 -5.31 -12.54
C PRO A 238 25.78 -4.76 -13.89
#